data_f2fba963095ef4f7b9a8d77a2857fdee
#
_entry.id   f2fba963095ef4f7b9a8d77a2857fdee
#
_cell.length_a   1.000
_cell.length_b   1.000
_cell.length_c   1.000
_cell.angle_alpha   90.00
_cell.angle_beta   90.00
_cell.angle_gamma   90.00
#
_symmetry.space_group_name_H-M   'P 1'
#
loop_
_entity.id
_entity.type
_entity.pdbx_description
1 polymer ?
#
loop_
_entity_poly.entity_id
_entity_poly.type
_entity_poly.pdbx_seq_one_letter_code
_entity_poly.pdbx_strand_id
1 'polypeptide(L)'
;MTDSPFSEPPELSGMAQMMGIRLVDWKPGHVQFEVEVNSTHLNKGGVAHGGLIMTMLDSALGGSLVSQLPKEEWCATTQLVTNFISPLNNGDRAIAKGRVIRRGKNVAHLAGEIHVDSRLVATAAGTWVIWQSKPESLPGRS
;
A
#
# COMPACT_ATOMS: atom_id res chain seq x y z
N MET A 1 1.10 21.13 13.78
CA MET A 1 1.62 19.86 14.33
C MET A 1 0.49 19.10 14.97
N THR A 2 0.31 17.87 14.58
CA THR A 2 -0.65 16.98 15.23
C THR A 2 0.05 16.26 16.38
N ASP A 3 -0.58 16.23 17.55
CA ASP A 3 -0.11 15.46 18.71
C ASP A 3 -0.52 13.99 18.59
N SER A 4 -0.67 13.50 17.35
CA SER A 4 -1.04 12.11 17.11
C SER A 4 0.07 11.19 17.60
N PRO A 5 -0.27 10.13 18.36
CA PRO A 5 0.72 9.12 18.74
C PRO A 5 1.14 8.25 17.55
N PHE A 6 0.44 8.33 16.43
CA PHE A 6 0.69 7.50 15.26
C PHE A 6 1.62 8.17 14.26
N SER A 7 2.20 7.35 13.39
CA SER A 7 3.10 7.81 12.36
C SER A 7 2.40 8.74 11.36
N GLU A 8 3.09 9.80 10.98
CA GLU A 8 2.65 10.71 9.94
C GLU A 8 2.82 10.07 8.57
N PRO A 9 2.09 10.55 7.53
CA PRO A 9 2.28 10.05 6.19
C PRO A 9 3.73 10.26 5.72
N PRO A 10 4.35 9.22 5.16
CA PRO A 10 5.72 9.33 4.68
C PRO A 10 5.80 10.17 3.41
N GLU A 11 6.92 10.79 3.19
CA GLU A 11 7.26 11.33 1.88
C GLU A 11 7.53 10.17 0.94
N LEU A 12 6.80 10.12 -0.18
CA LEU A 12 6.95 9.04 -1.14
C LEU A 12 8.23 9.20 -1.94
N SER A 13 9.01 8.13 -2.01
CA SER A 13 10.30 8.10 -2.69
C SER A 13 10.51 6.72 -3.33
N GLY A 14 11.63 6.58 -4.02
CA GLY A 14 12.04 5.31 -4.61
C GLY A 14 10.99 4.76 -5.57
N MET A 15 10.62 3.49 -5.36
CA MET A 15 9.76 2.76 -6.29
C MET A 15 8.37 3.38 -6.44
N ALA A 16 7.77 3.82 -5.34
CA ALA A 16 6.43 4.45 -5.40
C ALA A 16 6.46 5.72 -6.26
N GLN A 17 7.45 6.56 -6.04
CA GLN A 17 7.63 7.78 -6.83
C GLN A 17 7.88 7.46 -8.31
N MET A 18 8.75 6.50 -8.60
CA MET A 18 9.08 6.09 -9.96
C MET A 18 7.85 5.57 -10.71
N MET A 19 6.95 4.87 -10.01
CA MET A 19 5.73 4.33 -10.60
C MET A 19 4.58 5.33 -10.66
N GLY A 20 4.77 6.55 -10.14
CA GLY A 20 3.74 7.57 -10.15
C GLY A 20 2.61 7.32 -9.14
N ILE A 21 2.87 6.54 -8.12
CA ILE A 21 1.91 6.27 -7.04
C ILE A 21 1.85 7.49 -6.13
N ARG A 22 0.64 7.97 -5.84
CA ARG A 22 0.43 9.16 -5.00
C ARG A 22 -0.49 8.82 -3.83
N LEU A 23 -0.22 9.45 -2.70
CA LEU A 23 -1.08 9.33 -1.52
C LEU A 23 -2.33 10.19 -1.71
N VAL A 24 -3.51 9.60 -1.49
CA VAL A 24 -4.81 10.28 -1.60
C VAL A 24 -5.38 10.58 -0.22
N ASP A 25 -5.32 9.61 0.69
CA ASP A 25 -5.92 9.75 2.01
C ASP A 25 -5.11 8.97 3.04
N TRP A 26 -4.91 9.56 4.19
CA TRP A 26 -4.16 8.97 5.30
C TRP A 26 -4.95 9.12 6.59
N LYS A 27 -5.63 8.04 6.98
CA LYS A 27 -6.38 7.96 8.24
C LYS A 27 -5.97 6.72 9.01
N PRO A 28 -5.95 6.75 10.34
CA PRO A 28 -5.59 5.57 11.12
C PRO A 28 -6.38 4.33 10.67
N GLY A 29 -5.65 3.33 10.19
CA GLY A 29 -6.21 2.07 9.73
C GLY A 29 -6.81 2.07 8.32
N HIS A 30 -6.84 3.22 7.63
CA HIS A 30 -7.42 3.36 6.29
C HIS A 30 -6.57 4.31 5.46
N VAL A 31 -5.86 3.77 4.47
CA VAL A 31 -4.98 4.56 3.61
C VAL A 31 -5.32 4.28 2.15
N GLN A 32 -5.30 5.34 1.34
CA GLN A 32 -5.58 5.24 -0.09
C GLN A 32 -4.44 5.84 -0.90
N PHE A 33 -4.06 5.11 -1.94
CA PHE A 33 -3.13 5.58 -2.96
C PHE A 33 -3.80 5.56 -4.32
N GLU A 34 -3.29 6.38 -5.23
CA GLU A 34 -3.76 6.38 -6.61
C GLU A 34 -2.60 6.33 -7.60
N VAL A 35 -2.91 5.89 -8.80
CA VAL A 35 -2.04 6.01 -9.96
C VAL A 35 -2.86 6.31 -11.19
N GLU A 36 -2.33 7.16 -12.07
CA GLU A 36 -2.83 7.30 -13.43
C GLU A 36 -2.00 6.38 -14.32
N VAL A 37 -2.63 5.38 -14.90
CA VAL A 37 -1.94 4.38 -15.72
C VAL A 37 -1.45 5.02 -17.01
N ASN A 38 -0.16 4.86 -17.29
CA ASN A 38 0.46 5.36 -18.52
C ASN A 38 1.25 4.25 -19.21
N SER A 39 1.86 4.58 -20.35
CA SER A 39 2.55 3.59 -21.19
C SER A 39 3.68 2.85 -20.47
N THR A 40 4.32 3.47 -19.47
CA THR A 40 5.43 2.84 -18.73
C THR A 40 4.95 1.71 -17.82
N HIS A 41 3.67 1.66 -17.52
CA HIS A 41 3.07 0.64 -16.65
C HIS A 41 2.62 -0.61 -17.42
N LEU A 42 2.59 -0.56 -18.75
CA LEU A 42 1.95 -1.59 -19.56
C LEU A 42 2.85 -2.81 -19.79
N ASN A 43 2.23 -3.97 -19.84
CA ASN A 43 2.87 -5.22 -20.28
C ASN A 43 2.73 -5.37 -21.81
N LYS A 44 3.21 -6.51 -22.33
CA LYS A 44 3.10 -6.82 -23.76
C LYS A 44 1.67 -6.86 -24.29
N GLY A 45 0.71 -7.18 -23.43
CA GLY A 45 -0.70 -7.22 -23.80
C GLY A 45 -1.38 -5.86 -23.88
N GLY A 46 -0.68 -4.78 -23.53
CA GLY A 46 -1.22 -3.43 -23.58
C GLY A 46 -2.06 -3.02 -22.37
N VAL A 47 -2.00 -3.82 -21.30
CA VAL A 47 -2.64 -3.48 -20.00
C VAL A 47 -1.58 -3.34 -18.93
N ALA A 48 -1.93 -2.72 -17.80
CA ALA A 48 -0.98 -2.53 -16.71
C ALA A 48 -0.42 -3.87 -16.24
N HIS A 49 0.89 -3.90 -16.03
CA HIS A 49 1.59 -5.06 -15.47
C HIS A 49 1.04 -5.36 -14.07
N GLY A 50 0.85 -6.64 -13.76
CA GLY A 50 0.38 -7.05 -12.42
C GLY A 50 1.26 -6.55 -11.28
N GLY A 51 2.54 -6.30 -11.55
CA GLY A 51 3.47 -5.71 -10.59
C GLY A 51 3.07 -4.32 -10.11
N LEU A 52 2.45 -3.51 -10.96
CA LEU A 52 1.89 -2.22 -10.54
C LEU A 52 0.77 -2.41 -9.53
N ILE A 53 -0.15 -3.31 -9.82
CA ILE A 53 -1.29 -3.63 -8.95
C ILE A 53 -0.79 -4.11 -7.58
N MET A 54 0.18 -5.02 -7.57
CA MET A 54 0.75 -5.54 -6.32
C MET A 54 1.47 -4.44 -5.52
N THR A 55 2.21 -3.56 -6.17
CA THR A 55 2.90 -2.46 -5.50
C THR A 55 1.90 -1.49 -4.88
N MET A 56 0.84 -1.15 -5.59
CA MET A 56 -0.21 -0.29 -5.05
C MET A 56 -0.89 -0.90 -3.83
N LEU A 57 -1.21 -2.20 -3.91
CA LEU A 57 -1.87 -2.91 -2.80
C LEU A 57 -0.94 -3.05 -1.60
N ASP A 58 0.32 -3.42 -1.81
CA ASP A 58 1.31 -3.47 -0.73
C ASP A 58 1.46 -2.11 -0.04
N SER A 59 1.50 -1.05 -0.82
CA SER A 59 1.59 0.32 -0.29
C SER A 59 0.35 0.73 0.50
N ALA A 60 -0.85 0.43 -0.02
CA ALA A 60 -2.10 0.79 0.64
C ALA A 60 -2.32 -0.02 1.92
N LEU A 61 -2.05 -1.32 1.90
CA LEU A 61 -2.18 -2.17 3.07
C LEU A 61 -1.11 -1.83 4.12
N GLY A 62 0.16 -1.78 3.70
CA GLY A 62 1.26 -1.42 4.59
C GLY A 62 1.10 -0.03 5.18
N GLY A 63 0.69 0.93 4.36
CA GLY A 63 0.40 2.29 4.80
C GLY A 63 -0.72 2.34 5.85
N SER A 64 -1.77 1.53 5.67
CA SER A 64 -2.87 1.44 6.63
C SER A 64 -2.39 0.95 7.99
N LEU A 65 -1.46 -0.02 8.02
CA LEU A 65 -0.85 -0.45 9.27
C LEU A 65 0.03 0.65 9.86
N VAL A 66 0.92 1.24 9.07
CA VAL A 66 1.83 2.31 9.53
C VAL A 66 1.05 3.47 10.14
N SER A 67 -0.10 3.82 9.59
CA SER A 67 -0.95 4.90 10.10
C SER A 67 -1.49 4.63 11.52
N GLN A 68 -1.41 3.39 12.00
CA GLN A 68 -1.79 2.98 13.35
C GLN A 68 -0.61 2.59 14.23
N LEU A 69 0.62 2.68 13.73
CA LEU A 69 1.81 2.35 14.50
C LEU A 69 2.37 3.59 15.20
N PRO A 70 2.79 3.46 16.47
CA PRO A 70 3.65 4.48 17.06
C PRO A 70 4.91 4.67 16.21
N LYS A 71 5.52 5.85 16.31
CA LYS A 71 6.68 6.21 15.48
C LYS A 71 7.87 5.28 15.66
N GLU A 72 7.99 4.63 16.81
CA GLU A 72 9.09 3.72 17.13
C GLU A 72 8.92 2.33 16.50
N GLU A 73 7.68 1.94 16.25
CA GLU A 73 7.40 0.61 15.71
C GLU A 73 7.64 0.55 14.20
N TRP A 74 8.09 -0.61 13.77
CA TRP A 74 8.35 -0.91 12.36
C TRP A 74 7.56 -2.13 11.94
N CYS A 75 7.32 -2.25 10.64
CA CYS A 75 6.62 -3.41 10.11
C CYS A 75 7.17 -3.80 8.74
N ALA A 76 6.88 -5.03 8.37
CA ALA A 76 7.20 -5.54 7.03
C ALA A 76 6.15 -6.54 6.59
N THR A 77 5.91 -6.56 5.28
CA THR A 77 5.05 -7.54 4.64
C THR A 77 5.67 -8.93 4.74
N THR A 78 4.92 -9.90 5.25
CA THR A 78 5.34 -11.31 5.24
C THR A 78 4.58 -12.12 4.21
N GLN A 79 3.35 -11.72 3.91
CA GLN A 79 2.53 -12.38 2.90
C GLN A 79 1.56 -11.36 2.29
N LEU A 80 1.43 -11.39 0.97
CA LEU A 80 0.44 -10.62 0.24
C LEU A 80 -0.19 -11.54 -0.81
N VAL A 81 -1.49 -11.80 -0.67
CA VAL A 81 -2.27 -12.58 -1.64
C VAL A 81 -3.12 -11.60 -2.44
N THR A 82 -2.91 -11.58 -3.75
CA THR A 82 -3.59 -10.68 -4.66
C THR A 82 -4.44 -11.48 -5.64
N ASN A 83 -5.69 -11.05 -5.82
CA ASN A 83 -6.57 -11.58 -6.85
C ASN A 83 -6.76 -10.52 -7.92
N PHE A 84 -6.44 -10.86 -9.16
CA PHE A 84 -6.58 -9.97 -10.32
C PHE A 84 -7.94 -10.23 -10.95
N ILE A 85 -8.83 -9.24 -10.86
CA ILE A 85 -10.24 -9.39 -11.24
C ILE A 85 -10.52 -8.84 -12.64
N SER A 86 -10.03 -7.62 -12.93
CA SER A 86 -10.18 -7.00 -14.24
C SER A 86 -8.92 -6.20 -14.58
N PRO A 87 -8.65 -5.95 -15.88
CA PRO A 87 -7.42 -5.25 -16.27
C PRO A 87 -7.47 -3.76 -15.93
N LEU A 88 -6.29 -3.18 -15.70
CA LEU A 88 -6.08 -1.74 -15.74
C LEU A 88 -5.61 -1.34 -17.12
N ASN A 89 -6.30 -0.40 -17.72
CA ASN A 89 -5.98 0.09 -19.06
C ASN A 89 -5.21 1.41 -19.01
N ASN A 90 -4.51 1.70 -20.08
CA ASN A 90 -3.84 2.99 -20.23
C ASN A 90 -4.86 4.14 -20.07
N GLY A 91 -4.52 5.12 -19.25
CA GLY A 91 -5.39 6.26 -18.95
C GLY A 91 -6.33 6.04 -17.76
N ASP A 92 -6.44 4.82 -17.23
CA ASP A 92 -7.26 4.58 -16.04
C ASP A 92 -6.67 5.27 -14.81
N ARG A 93 -7.53 5.81 -13.98
CA ARG A 93 -7.17 6.28 -12.64
C ARG A 93 -7.56 5.20 -11.63
N ALA A 94 -6.55 4.52 -11.12
CA ALA A 94 -6.73 3.43 -10.18
C ALA A 94 -6.58 3.93 -8.74
N ILE A 95 -7.49 3.53 -7.86
CA ILE A 95 -7.46 3.85 -6.43
C ILE A 95 -7.29 2.55 -5.66
N ALA A 96 -6.20 2.46 -4.89
CA ALA A 96 -5.98 1.36 -3.97
C ALA A 96 -6.38 1.80 -2.56
N LYS A 97 -7.24 1.02 -1.92
CA LYS A 97 -7.73 1.27 -0.56
C LYS A 97 -7.31 0.13 0.33
N GLY A 98 -6.58 0.46 1.39
CA GLY A 98 -6.21 -0.51 2.42
C GLY A 98 -6.98 -0.30 3.71
N ARG A 99 -7.10 -1.36 4.49
CA ARG A 99 -7.67 -1.31 5.83
C ARG A 99 -7.01 -2.34 6.73
N VAL A 100 -6.91 -1.99 8.01
CA VAL A 100 -6.47 -2.94 9.05
C VAL A 100 -7.68 -3.77 9.48
N ILE A 101 -7.56 -5.09 9.35
CA ILE A 101 -8.56 -6.03 9.88
C ILE A 101 -8.32 -6.26 11.35
N ARG A 102 -7.07 -6.57 11.70
CA ARG A 102 -6.66 -6.78 13.10
C ARG A 102 -5.19 -6.43 13.26
N ARG A 103 -4.90 -5.60 14.23
CA ARG A 103 -3.53 -5.29 14.63
C ARG A 103 -3.25 -5.99 15.96
N GLY A 104 -2.43 -7.05 15.92
CA GLY A 104 -1.88 -7.69 17.12
C GLY A 104 -0.59 -7.04 17.56
N LYS A 105 0.03 -7.56 18.61
CA LYS A 105 1.30 -7.03 19.12
C LYS A 105 2.44 -7.17 18.11
N ASN A 106 2.57 -8.34 17.50
CA ASN A 106 3.68 -8.67 16.61
C ASN A 106 3.25 -8.99 15.18
N VAL A 107 1.95 -9.16 14.94
CA VAL A 107 1.38 -9.54 13.64
C VAL A 107 0.10 -8.75 13.40
N ALA A 108 -0.06 -8.27 12.17
CA ALA A 108 -1.28 -7.62 11.74
C ALA A 108 -1.83 -8.28 10.48
N HIS A 109 -3.15 -8.26 10.33
CA HIS A 109 -3.86 -8.72 9.16
C HIS A 109 -4.54 -7.53 8.49
N LEU A 110 -4.36 -7.41 7.18
CA LEU A 110 -4.86 -6.31 6.38
C LEU A 110 -5.55 -6.83 5.12
N ALA A 111 -6.43 -6.01 4.59
CA ALA A 111 -7.09 -6.29 3.32
C ALA A 111 -7.28 -4.99 2.55
N GLY A 112 -7.57 -5.12 1.27
CA GLY A 112 -7.83 -3.97 0.44
C GLY A 112 -8.22 -4.34 -0.97
N GLU A 113 -8.47 -3.32 -1.76
CA GLU A 113 -8.89 -3.46 -3.15
C GLU A 113 -8.45 -2.28 -4.00
N ILE A 114 -8.42 -2.51 -5.31
CA ILE A 114 -8.23 -1.46 -6.31
C ILE A 114 -9.50 -1.33 -7.13
N HIS A 115 -9.93 -0.09 -7.33
CA HIS A 115 -11.06 0.25 -8.19
C HIS A 115 -10.66 1.31 -9.23
N VAL A 116 -11.29 1.24 -10.38
CA VAL A 116 -11.39 2.33 -11.34
C VAL A 116 -12.87 2.72 -11.39
N ASP A 117 -13.21 3.88 -10.84
CA ASP A 117 -14.59 4.27 -10.57
C ASP A 117 -15.30 3.16 -9.75
N SER A 118 -16.37 2.57 -10.27
CA SER A 118 -17.09 1.48 -9.60
C SER A 118 -16.58 0.09 -9.97
N ARG A 119 -15.64 -0.02 -10.90
CA ARG A 119 -15.15 -1.30 -11.40
C ARG A 119 -14.06 -1.85 -10.48
N LEU A 120 -14.27 -3.05 -9.97
CA LEU A 120 -13.27 -3.74 -9.15
C LEU A 120 -12.16 -4.30 -10.04
N VAL A 121 -10.92 -3.92 -9.75
CA VAL A 121 -9.73 -4.34 -10.49
C VAL A 121 -9.01 -5.48 -9.81
N ALA A 122 -8.82 -5.39 -8.50
CA ALA A 122 -8.09 -6.38 -7.73
C ALA A 122 -8.49 -6.35 -6.26
N THR A 123 -8.30 -7.47 -5.58
CA THR A 123 -8.42 -7.57 -4.13
C THR A 123 -7.13 -8.11 -3.56
N ALA A 124 -6.85 -7.80 -2.30
CA ALA A 124 -5.70 -8.35 -1.60
C ALA A 124 -6.00 -8.57 -0.14
N ALA A 125 -5.31 -9.55 0.43
CA ALA A 125 -5.22 -9.76 1.87
C ALA A 125 -3.78 -10.09 2.21
N GLY A 126 -3.30 -9.63 3.34
CA GLY A 126 -1.92 -9.84 3.71
C GLY A 126 -1.68 -9.84 5.20
N THR A 127 -0.47 -10.27 5.54
CA THR A 127 0.02 -10.36 6.91
C THR A 127 1.32 -9.58 7.02
N TRP A 128 1.43 -8.80 8.08
CA TRP A 128 2.63 -8.00 8.39
C TRP A 128 3.19 -8.39 9.74
N VAL A 129 4.51 -8.46 9.83
CA VAL A 129 5.20 -8.56 11.11
C VAL A 129 5.42 -7.15 11.66
N ILE A 130 5.32 -6.99 12.98
CA ILE A 130 5.55 -5.73 13.68
C ILE A 130 6.72 -5.91 14.64
N TRP A 131 7.66 -4.96 14.60
CA TRP A 131 8.76 -4.85 15.57
C TRP A 131 8.54 -3.63 16.44
N GLN A 132 8.89 -3.74 17.72
CA GLN A 132 8.75 -2.65 18.69
C GLN A 132 9.74 -1.51 18.44
N SER A 133 10.80 -1.78 17.68
CA SER A 133 11.78 -0.81 17.22
C SER A 133 12.36 -1.25 15.89
N LYS A 134 13.05 -0.34 15.20
CA LYS A 134 13.67 -0.65 13.92
C LYS A 134 14.70 -1.79 14.09
N PRO A 135 14.58 -2.90 13.34
CA PRO A 135 15.60 -3.94 13.35
C PRO A 135 16.95 -3.40 12.87
N GLU A 136 18.03 -3.77 13.58
CA GLU A 136 19.39 -3.35 13.22
C GLU A 136 19.82 -3.83 11.83
N SER A 137 19.23 -4.94 11.37
CA SER A 137 19.51 -5.50 10.05
C SER A 137 18.98 -4.64 8.89
N LEU A 138 18.07 -3.70 9.17
CA LEU A 138 17.53 -2.82 8.14
C LEU A 138 18.40 -1.57 7.97
N PRO A 139 18.94 -1.32 6.77
CA PRO A 139 19.85 -0.19 6.56
C PRO A 139 19.17 1.17 6.45
N GLY A 140 17.86 1.22 6.30
CA GLY A 140 17.13 2.46 6.13
C GLY A 140 17.22 3.38 7.35
N ARG A 141 16.88 4.65 7.16
CA ARG A 141 16.87 5.65 8.25
C ARG A 141 15.67 5.40 9.18
N SER A 142 15.90 5.64 10.44
CA SER A 142 14.84 5.62 11.45
C SER A 142 14.00 6.90 11.42
#